data_d4f177d4231cc3994ee2cfbf49cd257d
#
_entry.id   d4f177d4231cc3994ee2cfbf49cd257d
#
_cell.length_a   1.000
_cell.length_b   1.000
_cell.length_c   1.000
_cell.angle_alpha   90.00
_cell.angle_beta   90.00
_cell.angle_gamma   90.00
#
_symmetry.space_group_name_H-M   'P 1'
#
loop_
_entity.id
_entity.type
_entity.pdbx_description
1 polymer ?
#
loop_
_entity_poly.entity_id
_entity_poly.type
_entity_poly.pdbx_seq_one_letter_code
_entity_poly.pdbx_strand_id
1 'polypeptide(L)'
;MERKTLARRAIQGVVVSDKNDKTIVVLVETHKRHSKYGKRVKYGKKYYAHDENNDAKNGDTVTIMATRKLSATKRWRLVSIDKKAELSVKEAEAELKEEIIEAEAAVEATEEKEAE
;
A
#
# COMPACT_ATOMS: atom_id res chain seq x y z
N MET A 1 -35.10 -14.05 5.79
CA MET A 1 -34.92 -12.65 5.33
C MET A 1 -33.47 -12.26 5.45
N GLU A 2 -32.83 -12.11 4.32
CA GLU A 2 -31.47 -11.58 4.30
C GLU A 2 -31.53 -10.10 4.68
N ARG A 3 -30.88 -9.78 5.80
CA ARG A 3 -30.70 -8.38 6.15
C ARG A 3 -29.80 -7.75 5.10
N LYS A 4 -30.31 -6.81 4.35
CA LYS A 4 -29.46 -5.96 3.52
C LYS A 4 -28.44 -5.27 4.44
N THR A 5 -27.23 -5.79 4.45
CA THR A 5 -26.13 -5.08 5.09
C THR A 5 -25.93 -3.79 4.33
N LEU A 6 -26.18 -2.67 4.99
CA LEU A 6 -25.87 -1.36 4.44
C LEU A 6 -24.39 -1.37 4.06
N ALA A 7 -24.11 -1.18 2.78
CA ALA A 7 -22.75 -1.14 2.28
C ALA A 7 -21.99 -0.03 2.99
N ARG A 8 -20.92 -0.40 3.69
CA ARG A 8 -20.03 0.56 4.33
C ARG A 8 -19.28 1.34 3.27
N ARG A 9 -18.98 2.60 3.55
CA ARG A 9 -18.22 3.43 2.64
C ARG A 9 -16.82 2.87 2.45
N ALA A 10 -16.46 2.59 1.21
CA ALA A 10 -15.11 2.18 0.82
C ALA A 10 -14.48 3.27 -0.05
N ILE A 11 -13.21 3.56 0.20
CA ILE A 11 -12.44 4.54 -0.56
C ILE A 11 -11.07 3.97 -0.91
N GLN A 12 -10.51 4.40 -2.01
CA GLN A 12 -9.20 4.02 -2.48
C GLN A 12 -8.24 5.20 -2.34
N GLY A 13 -7.03 4.92 -1.87
CA GLY A 13 -6.01 5.93 -1.68
C GLY A 13 -4.61 5.34 -1.68
N VAL A 14 -3.63 6.19 -1.52
CA VAL A 14 -2.21 5.83 -1.47
C VAL A 14 -1.69 5.97 -0.06
N VAL A 15 -0.95 4.99 0.42
CA VAL A 15 -0.32 5.03 1.74
C VAL A 15 0.83 6.04 1.73
N VAL A 16 0.75 7.05 2.58
CA VAL A 16 1.79 8.07 2.71
C VAL A 16 2.69 7.87 3.91
N SER A 17 2.27 7.06 4.87
CA SER A 17 3.06 6.73 6.05
C SER A 17 2.68 5.37 6.61
N ASP A 18 3.68 4.56 6.92
CA ASP A 18 3.54 3.26 7.58
C ASP A 18 4.37 3.18 8.87
N LYS A 19 4.80 4.33 9.38
CA LYS A 19 5.69 4.41 10.56
C LYS A 19 5.06 3.88 11.84
N ASN A 20 3.74 4.04 11.98
CA ASN A 20 3.03 3.57 13.16
C ASN A 20 2.72 2.08 13.06
N ASP A 21 2.86 1.39 14.18
CA ASP A 21 2.49 -0.02 14.27
C ASP A 21 0.96 -0.16 14.18
N LYS A 22 0.50 -1.10 13.35
CA LYS A 22 -0.92 -1.39 13.13
C LYS A 22 -1.77 -0.21 12.65
N THR A 23 -1.13 0.85 12.17
CA THR A 23 -1.82 2.04 11.65
C THR A 23 -1.11 2.55 10.41
N ILE A 24 -1.88 2.79 9.36
CA ILE A 24 -1.37 3.41 8.13
C ILE A 24 -2.10 4.73 7.89
N VAL A 25 -1.40 5.67 7.29
CA VAL A 25 -1.99 6.94 6.84
C VAL A 25 -2.20 6.87 5.33
N VAL A 26 -3.44 7.01 4.91
CA VAL A 26 -3.83 6.93 3.50
C VAL A 26 -4.24 8.30 3.00
N LEU A 27 -3.66 8.75 1.90
CA LEU A 27 -4.03 9.99 1.25
C LEU A 27 -5.02 9.68 0.12
N VAL A 28 -6.21 10.25 0.21
CA VAL A 28 -7.24 10.13 -0.83
C VAL A 28 -7.33 11.43 -1.58
N GLU A 29 -7.04 11.39 -2.87
CA GLU A 29 -7.15 12.54 -3.75
C GLU A 29 -8.52 12.58 -4.41
N THR A 30 -9.24 13.69 -4.21
CA THR A 30 -10.54 13.93 -4.83
C THR A 30 -10.53 15.28 -5.55
N HIS A 31 -11.39 15.40 -6.55
CA HIS A 31 -11.58 16.64 -7.26
C HIS A 31 -12.92 17.26 -6.82
N LYS A 32 -12.87 18.46 -6.31
CA LYS A 32 -14.06 19.22 -5.94
C LYS A 32 -14.19 20.47 -6.79
N ARG A 33 -15.41 20.80 -7.14
CA ARG A 33 -15.71 22.07 -7.80
C ARG A 33 -15.60 23.20 -6.78
N HIS A 34 -14.76 24.17 -7.07
CA HIS A 34 -14.63 25.34 -6.20
C HIS A 34 -15.94 26.15 -6.20
N SER A 35 -16.47 26.45 -5.02
CA SER A 35 -17.76 27.11 -4.87
C SER A 35 -17.80 28.51 -5.47
N LYS A 36 -16.70 29.26 -5.45
CA LYS A 36 -16.61 30.62 -5.94
C LYS A 36 -16.26 30.73 -7.43
N TYR A 37 -15.34 29.87 -7.91
CA TYR A 37 -14.82 29.98 -9.28
C TYR A 37 -15.33 28.91 -10.23
N GLY A 38 -16.06 27.92 -9.73
CA GLY A 38 -16.57 26.81 -10.54
C GLY A 38 -15.50 25.92 -11.16
N LYS A 39 -14.24 26.10 -10.79
CA LYS A 39 -13.12 25.36 -11.32
C LYS A 39 -12.90 24.07 -10.52
N ARG A 40 -12.51 22.99 -11.20
CA ARG A 40 -12.14 21.74 -10.56
C ARG A 40 -10.82 21.89 -9.83
N VAL A 41 -10.83 21.71 -8.51
CA VAL A 41 -9.64 21.80 -7.67
C VAL A 41 -9.34 20.43 -7.09
N LYS A 42 -8.08 20.02 -7.18
CA LYS A 42 -7.57 18.79 -6.57
C LYS A 42 -7.55 18.97 -5.05
N TYR A 43 -8.17 18.04 -4.35
CA TYR A 43 -8.26 18.05 -2.90
C TYR A 43 -7.76 16.73 -2.33
N GLY A 44 -6.80 16.81 -1.41
CA GLY A 44 -6.25 15.63 -0.73
C GLY A 44 -6.66 15.60 0.73
N LYS A 45 -7.10 14.44 1.20
CA LYS A 45 -7.46 14.22 2.60
C LYS A 45 -6.76 12.98 3.12
N LYS A 46 -6.17 13.08 4.31
CA LYS A 46 -5.51 11.96 5.00
C LYS A 46 -6.50 11.23 5.87
N TYR A 47 -6.45 9.90 5.80
CA TYR A 47 -7.25 9.01 6.64
C TYR A 47 -6.33 8.05 7.39
N TYR A 48 -6.66 7.77 8.62
CA TYR A 48 -5.96 6.78 9.44
C TYR A 48 -6.71 5.47 9.36
N ALA A 49 -6.07 4.44 8.86
CA ALA A 49 -6.64 3.11 8.69
C ALA A 49 -5.92 2.09 9.57
N HIS A 50 -6.66 1.12 10.08
CA HIS A 50 -6.11 0.03 10.86
C HIS A 50 -5.59 -1.07 9.94
N ASP A 51 -4.33 -1.44 10.11
CA ASP A 51 -3.66 -2.53 9.41
C ASP A 51 -2.99 -3.43 10.44
N GLU A 52 -3.67 -4.50 10.80
CA GLU A 52 -3.25 -5.40 11.88
C GLU A 52 -1.91 -6.09 11.60
N ASN A 53 -1.67 -6.46 10.36
CA ASN A 53 -0.48 -7.20 9.96
C ASN A 53 0.66 -6.33 9.41
N ASN A 54 0.48 -5.02 9.33
CA ASN A 54 1.42 -4.08 8.70
C ASN A 54 1.75 -4.45 7.25
N ASP A 55 0.76 -4.95 6.50
CA ASP A 55 0.94 -5.39 5.12
C ASP A 55 1.13 -4.25 4.14
N ALA A 56 0.48 -3.11 4.40
CA ALA A 56 0.59 -1.94 3.55
C ALA A 56 1.85 -1.15 3.87
N LYS A 57 2.58 -0.78 2.83
CA LYS A 57 3.81 0.01 2.92
C LYS A 57 3.61 1.38 2.27
N ASN A 58 4.51 2.30 2.57
CA ASN A 58 4.51 3.63 1.98
C ASN A 58 4.53 3.56 0.44
N GLY A 59 3.59 4.23 -0.20
CA GLY A 59 3.45 4.25 -1.65
C GLY A 59 2.48 3.22 -2.23
N ASP A 60 1.96 2.31 -1.42
CA ASP A 60 1.00 1.29 -1.89
C ASP A 60 -0.38 1.91 -2.11
N THR A 61 -1.05 1.48 -3.18
CA THR A 61 -2.46 1.84 -3.41
C THR A 61 -3.34 0.83 -2.71
N VAL A 62 -4.17 1.30 -1.79
CA VAL A 62 -4.99 0.45 -0.93
C VAL A 62 -6.44 0.89 -0.95
N THR A 63 -7.35 -0.06 -0.66
CA THR A 63 -8.76 0.21 -0.44
C THR A 63 -9.05 0.09 1.05
N ILE A 64 -9.63 1.13 1.63
CA ILE A 64 -10.02 1.19 3.03
C ILE A 64 -11.54 1.28 3.16
N MET A 65 -12.07 0.72 4.21
CA MET A 65 -13.51 0.69 4.47
C MET A 65 -13.82 1.33 5.83
N ALA A 66 -14.91 2.07 5.89
CA ALA A 66 -15.38 2.67 7.13
C ALA A 66 -15.75 1.59 8.15
N THR A 67 -15.36 1.77 9.39
CA THR A 67 -15.63 0.87 10.49
C THR A 67 -16.05 1.66 11.74
N ARG A 68 -16.38 0.95 12.81
CA ARG A 68 -16.61 1.59 14.09
C ARG A 68 -15.36 2.36 14.54
N LYS A 69 -15.54 3.29 15.46
CA LYS A 69 -14.42 4.07 16.01
C LYS A 69 -13.49 3.14 16.80
N LEU A 70 -12.33 2.83 16.22
CA LEU A 70 -11.31 1.99 16.84
C LEU A 70 -10.44 2.79 17.82
N SER A 71 -10.20 4.06 17.51
CA SER A 71 -9.47 5.01 18.34
C SER A 71 -9.95 6.43 18.07
N ALA A 72 -9.36 7.43 18.70
CA ALA A 72 -9.72 8.83 18.49
C ALA A 72 -9.63 9.25 17.01
N THR A 73 -8.67 8.70 16.26
CA THR A 73 -8.43 9.04 14.85
C THR A 73 -8.75 7.92 13.87
N LYS A 74 -8.75 6.66 14.32
CA LYS A 74 -8.99 5.50 13.45
C LYS A 74 -10.48 5.19 13.31
N ARG A 75 -11.02 5.42 12.14
CA ARG A 75 -12.40 5.06 11.78
C ARG A 75 -12.46 4.23 10.50
N TRP A 76 -11.31 3.77 10.03
CA TRP A 76 -11.15 3.04 8.78
C TRP A 76 -10.31 1.80 9.02
N ARG A 77 -10.48 0.80 8.18
CA ARG A 77 -9.67 -0.42 8.19
C ARG A 77 -9.17 -0.72 6.79
N LEU A 78 -8.02 -1.35 6.70
CA LEU A 78 -7.50 -1.85 5.44
C LEU A 78 -8.30 -3.06 4.98
N VAL A 79 -8.82 -3.01 3.76
CA VAL A 79 -9.56 -4.13 3.15
C VAL A 79 -8.67 -4.91 2.21
N SER A 80 -8.01 -4.20 1.29
CA SER A 80 -7.15 -4.82 0.29
C SER A 80 -6.05 -3.87 -0.16
N ILE A 81 -4.97 -4.47 -0.64
CA ILE A 81 -3.86 -3.76 -1.28
C ILE A 81 -4.02 -3.97 -2.78
N ASP A 82 -4.41 -2.92 -3.52
CA ASP A 82 -4.68 -3.00 -4.95
C ASP A 82 -3.40 -2.98 -5.78
N LYS A 83 -2.45 -2.15 -5.41
CA LYS A 83 -1.15 -2.03 -6.06
C LYS A 83 -0.05 -1.88 -5.02
N LYS A 84 1.01 -2.66 -5.16
CA LYS A 84 2.23 -2.43 -4.40
C LYS A 84 2.99 -1.26 -5.00
N ALA A 85 3.70 -0.53 -4.16
CA ALA A 85 4.51 0.60 -4.61
C ALA A 85 5.54 0.14 -5.67
N GLU A 86 5.76 0.95 -6.68
CA GLU A 86 6.76 0.68 -7.72
C GLU A 86 8.17 0.46 -7.14
N LEU A 87 8.48 1.16 -6.05
CA LEU A 87 9.73 0.98 -5.32
C LEU A 87 9.90 -0.43 -4.77
N SER A 88 8.86 -1.04 -4.24
CA SER A 88 8.93 -2.41 -3.73
C SER A 88 9.08 -3.43 -4.86
N VAL A 89 8.51 -3.16 -6.03
CA VAL A 89 8.73 -3.98 -7.23
C VAL A 89 10.17 -3.88 -7.70
N LYS A 90 10.75 -2.68 -7.74
CA LYS A 90 12.16 -2.47 -8.10
C LYS A 90 13.11 -3.12 -7.11
N GLU A 91 12.81 -3.04 -5.81
CA GLU A 91 13.59 -3.71 -4.77
C GLU A 91 13.52 -5.23 -4.92
N ALA A 92 12.35 -5.79 -5.17
CA ALA A 92 12.18 -7.21 -5.41
C ALA A 92 12.92 -7.67 -6.67
N GLU A 93 12.88 -6.90 -7.75
CA GLU A 93 13.65 -7.16 -8.96
C GLU A 93 15.16 -7.08 -8.71
N ALA A 94 15.61 -6.10 -7.93
CA ALA A 94 17.00 -5.96 -7.56
C ALA A 94 17.50 -7.14 -6.71
N GLU A 95 16.71 -7.57 -5.73
CA GLU A 95 17.00 -8.76 -4.93
C GLU A 95 17.08 -10.03 -5.78
N LEU A 96 16.13 -10.22 -6.69
CA LEU A 96 16.14 -11.33 -7.63
C LEU A 96 17.38 -11.33 -8.53
N LYS A 97 17.79 -10.17 -9.02
CA LYS A 97 19.00 -10.03 -9.81
C LYS A 97 20.25 -10.35 -9.00
N GLU A 98 20.33 -9.91 -7.76
CA GLU A 98 21.43 -10.24 -6.85
C GLU A 98 21.52 -11.73 -6.58
N GLU A 99 20.40 -12.40 -6.32
CA GLU A 99 20.35 -13.85 -6.14
C GLU A 99 20.82 -14.61 -7.38
N ILE A 100 20.40 -14.17 -8.56
CA ILE A 100 20.82 -14.75 -9.84
C ILE A 100 22.34 -14.58 -10.06
N ILE A 101 22.86 -13.40 -9.77
CA ILE A 101 24.31 -13.12 -9.88
C ILE A 101 25.11 -13.98 -8.91
N GLU A 102 24.66 -14.13 -7.68
CA GLU A 102 25.30 -15.01 -6.69
C GLU A 102 25.25 -16.48 -7.10
N ALA A 103 24.13 -16.94 -7.63
CA ALA A 103 23.96 -18.30 -8.12
C ALA A 103 24.88 -18.59 -9.31
N GLU A 104 25.00 -17.67 -10.26
CA GLU A 104 25.91 -17.77 -11.41
C GLU A 104 27.38 -17.78 -10.96
N ALA A 105 27.74 -16.91 -10.03
CA ALA A 105 29.10 -16.86 -9.48
C ALA A 105 29.45 -18.17 -8.74
N ALA A 106 28.51 -18.74 -8.01
CA ALA A 106 28.71 -20.03 -7.33
C ALA A 106 28.88 -21.19 -8.33
N VAL A 107 28.14 -21.19 -9.43
CA VAL A 107 28.26 -22.18 -10.51
C VAL A 107 29.64 -22.08 -11.20
N GLU A 108 30.08 -20.88 -11.54
CA GLU A 108 31.41 -20.65 -12.13
C GLU A 108 32.54 -21.09 -11.21
N ALA A 109 32.46 -20.80 -9.92
CA ALA A 109 33.45 -21.24 -8.94
C ALA A 109 33.48 -22.75 -8.80
N THR A 110 32.36 -23.44 -8.92
CA THR A 110 32.27 -24.90 -8.89
C THR A 110 32.87 -25.53 -10.15
N GLU A 111 32.64 -24.95 -11.33
CA GLU A 111 33.21 -25.43 -12.59
C GLU A 111 34.73 -25.26 -12.64
N GLU A 112 35.30 -24.18 -12.10
CA GLU A 112 36.74 -24.00 -11.99
C GLU A 112 37.38 -25.01 -11.09
N LYS A 113 36.73 -25.41 -9.99
CA LYS A 113 37.23 -26.47 -9.09
C LYS A 113 37.17 -27.87 -9.70
N GLU A 114 36.21 -28.16 -10.55
CA GLU A 114 36.12 -29.46 -11.25
C GLU A 114 37.09 -29.56 -12.44
N ALA A 115 37.54 -28.43 -13.00
CA ALA A 115 38.51 -28.38 -14.10
C ALA A 115 39.95 -28.63 -13.68
N GLU A 116 40.26 -28.64 -12.38
CA GLU A 116 41.55 -29.04 -11.82
C GLU A 116 41.58 -30.54 -11.49
#